data_856cfbb1e9288e5c6676265f7b99f6b2
#
_entry.id   856cfbb1e9288e5c6676265f7b99f6b2
#
_cell.length_a   1.000
_cell.length_b   1.000
_cell.length_c   1.000
_cell.angle_alpha   90.00
_cell.angle_beta   90.00
_cell.angle_gamma   90.00
#
_symmetry.space_group_name_H-M   'P 1'
#
loop_
_entity.id
_entity.type
_entity.pdbx_description
1 polymer ?
#
loop_
_entity_poly.entity_id
_entity_poly.type
_entity_poly.pdbx_seq_one_letter_code
_entity_poly.pdbx_strand_id
1 'polypeptide(L)'
;MATRTTLTWEEFLAAGEEWQRWEWVDGRIEFMSSVSLQHGHFLALLIGCLGSFCRAHSEWVAFGSNAVFTMSSGNWRMPDVSLVRRARFPGGAMPTKADFAPDVAFEIHSPSDSPGQIQRKRKDYQQNGVVQVWFDLEKRLVELVYPDRPLQYFEEYQPLVIDTLPDFSLDLKELYSA
;
A
#
# COMPACT_ATOMS: atom_id res chain seq x y z
N MET A 1 18.90 27.83 -0.93
CA MET A 1 17.49 27.55 -1.31
C MET A 1 17.52 26.39 -2.29
N ALA A 2 17.08 25.21 -1.89
CA ALA A 2 17.00 24.06 -2.80
C ALA A 2 15.83 24.30 -3.76
N THR A 3 16.13 24.38 -5.05
CA THR A 3 15.13 24.52 -6.11
C THR A 3 14.26 23.26 -6.05
N ARG A 4 12.97 23.44 -5.74
CA ARG A 4 11.98 22.36 -5.74
C ARG A 4 11.77 21.96 -7.20
N THR A 5 12.41 20.92 -7.65
CA THR A 5 12.18 20.37 -8.98
C THR A 5 10.84 19.65 -8.92
N THR A 6 9.80 20.24 -9.50
CA THR A 6 8.52 19.54 -9.70
C THR A 6 8.69 18.62 -10.89
N LEU A 7 8.68 17.33 -10.66
CA LEU A 7 8.68 16.33 -11.72
C LEU A 7 7.27 16.25 -12.33
N THR A 8 7.17 16.26 -13.66
CA THR A 8 5.91 15.98 -14.34
C THR A 8 5.66 14.46 -14.39
N TRP A 9 4.42 14.07 -14.67
CA TRP A 9 4.10 12.65 -14.84
C TRP A 9 4.86 12.02 -16.02
N GLU A 10 5.06 12.75 -17.10
CA GLU A 10 5.82 12.31 -18.28
C GLU A 10 7.30 12.10 -17.94
N GLU A 11 7.89 13.03 -17.17
CA GLU A 11 9.27 12.91 -16.69
C GLU A 11 9.40 11.73 -15.72
N PHE A 12 8.37 11.48 -14.88
CA PHE A 12 8.29 10.32 -14.02
C PHE A 12 8.32 9.01 -14.81
N LEU A 13 7.49 8.89 -15.83
CA LEU A 13 7.44 7.68 -16.66
C LEU A 13 8.74 7.46 -17.44
N ALA A 14 9.34 8.53 -17.96
CA ALA A 14 10.61 8.45 -18.68
C ALA A 14 11.78 8.03 -17.78
N ALA A 15 11.79 8.46 -16.52
CA ALA A 15 12.78 8.06 -15.53
C ALA A 15 12.61 6.60 -15.07
N GLY A 16 11.41 6.03 -15.19
CA GLY A 16 11.07 4.68 -14.72
C GLY A 16 11.77 3.53 -15.47
N GLU A 17 12.32 3.77 -16.65
CA GLU A 17 13.15 2.77 -17.35
C GLU A 17 14.50 2.52 -16.66
N GLU A 18 15.03 3.51 -15.93
CA GLU A 18 16.28 3.38 -15.19
C GLU A 18 16.07 2.97 -13.71
N TRP A 19 14.85 3.15 -13.14
CA TRP A 19 14.65 3.13 -11.71
C TRP A 19 13.47 2.24 -11.29
N GLN A 20 13.77 1.08 -10.81
CA GLN A 20 12.81 -0.02 -10.68
C GLN A 20 11.70 0.14 -9.64
N ARG A 21 11.84 0.97 -8.58
CA ARG A 21 10.79 1.24 -7.59
C ARG A 21 11.10 2.54 -6.86
N TRP A 22 10.23 3.55 -6.93
CA TRP A 22 10.43 4.80 -6.24
C TRP A 22 9.11 5.55 -6.00
N GLU A 23 9.10 6.37 -4.98
CA GLU A 23 7.99 7.23 -4.61
C GLU A 23 8.40 8.69 -4.76
N TRP A 24 7.45 9.57 -5.00
CA TRP A 24 7.66 11.02 -5.00
C TRP A 24 7.18 11.59 -3.68
N VAL A 25 8.09 12.10 -2.83
CA VAL A 25 7.79 12.50 -1.46
C VAL A 25 8.42 13.84 -1.16
N ASP A 26 7.62 14.83 -0.79
CA ASP A 26 8.07 16.17 -0.41
C ASP A 26 9.01 16.81 -1.45
N GLY A 27 8.73 16.61 -2.74
CA GLY A 27 9.52 17.13 -3.83
C GLY A 27 10.83 16.38 -4.09
N ARG A 28 10.95 15.13 -3.67
CA ARG A 28 12.12 14.28 -3.85
C ARG A 28 11.70 12.86 -4.27
N ILE A 29 12.61 12.20 -4.99
CA ILE A 29 12.51 10.78 -5.25
C ILE A 29 13.02 10.03 -4.01
N GLU A 30 12.18 9.16 -3.45
CA GLU A 30 12.56 8.17 -2.45
C GLU A 30 12.64 6.80 -3.12
N PHE A 31 13.83 6.24 -3.21
CA PHE A 31 14.03 4.90 -3.74
C PHE A 31 13.50 3.86 -2.76
N MET A 32 12.76 2.90 -3.30
CA MET A 32 12.37 1.72 -2.55
C MET A 32 13.49 0.68 -2.66
N SER A 33 13.89 0.13 -1.54
CA SER A 33 14.93 -0.89 -1.51
C SER A 33 14.47 -2.20 -2.16
N SER A 34 15.45 -2.99 -2.60
CA SER A 34 15.19 -4.37 -3.00
C SER A 34 14.61 -5.17 -1.84
N VAL A 35 13.56 -5.93 -2.11
CA VAL A 35 12.88 -6.75 -1.10
C VAL A 35 13.52 -8.14 -0.99
N SER A 36 13.44 -8.76 0.18
CA SER A 36 13.89 -10.13 0.40
C SER A 36 12.99 -11.14 -0.33
N LEU A 37 13.49 -12.37 -0.52
CA LEU A 37 12.66 -13.46 -1.04
C LEU A 37 11.45 -13.74 -0.14
N GLN A 38 11.61 -13.63 1.19
CA GLN A 38 10.51 -13.78 2.14
C GLN A 38 9.44 -12.72 1.92
N HIS A 39 9.82 -11.45 1.78
CA HIS A 39 8.88 -10.37 1.47
C HIS A 39 8.15 -10.64 0.15
N GLY A 40 8.88 -11.02 -0.91
CA GLY A 40 8.28 -11.31 -2.21
C GLY A 40 7.31 -12.47 -2.18
N HIS A 41 7.63 -13.53 -1.42
CA HIS A 41 6.74 -14.68 -1.23
C HIS A 41 5.47 -14.30 -0.48
N PHE A 42 5.62 -13.61 0.66
CA PHE A 42 4.49 -13.12 1.45
C PHE A 42 3.58 -12.21 0.62
N LEU A 43 4.18 -11.29 -0.15
CA LEU A 43 3.45 -10.41 -1.06
C LEU A 43 2.62 -11.20 -2.09
N ALA A 44 3.18 -12.25 -2.67
CA ALA A 44 2.47 -13.08 -3.65
C ALA A 44 1.25 -13.77 -3.04
N LEU A 45 1.36 -14.30 -1.81
CA LEU A 45 0.24 -14.90 -1.07
C LEU A 45 -0.83 -13.85 -0.73
N LEU A 46 -0.42 -12.70 -0.23
CA LEU A 46 -1.33 -11.59 0.10
C LEU A 46 -2.12 -11.13 -1.13
N ILE A 47 -1.46 -10.96 -2.28
CA ILE A 47 -2.12 -10.64 -3.55
C ILE A 47 -3.12 -11.72 -3.93
N GLY A 48 -2.80 -13.01 -3.73
CA GLY A 48 -3.69 -14.13 -3.99
C GLY A 48 -4.97 -14.06 -3.16
N CYS A 49 -4.84 -13.82 -1.86
CA CYS A 49 -5.96 -13.66 -0.92
C CYS A 49 -6.85 -12.47 -1.29
N LEU A 50 -6.25 -11.29 -1.49
CA LEU A 50 -6.99 -10.07 -1.85
C LEU A 50 -7.61 -10.17 -3.24
N GLY A 51 -6.95 -10.83 -4.19
CA GLY A 51 -7.52 -11.13 -5.50
C GLY A 51 -8.73 -12.06 -5.42
N SER A 52 -8.72 -13.04 -4.50
CA SER A 52 -9.87 -13.91 -4.24
C SER A 52 -11.02 -13.15 -3.62
N PHE A 53 -10.74 -12.27 -2.65
CA PHE A 53 -11.72 -11.36 -2.06
C PHE A 53 -12.38 -10.49 -3.14
N CYS A 54 -11.61 -9.82 -4.00
CA CYS A 54 -12.14 -8.97 -5.06
C CYS A 54 -12.97 -9.73 -6.12
N ARG A 55 -12.74 -11.03 -6.32
CA ARG A 55 -13.59 -11.85 -7.20
C ARG A 55 -14.97 -12.10 -6.59
N ALA A 56 -15.06 -12.23 -5.27
CA ALA A 56 -16.31 -12.36 -4.54
C ALA A 56 -17.02 -11.02 -4.33
N HIS A 57 -16.27 -9.93 -4.24
CA HIS A 57 -16.71 -8.57 -3.95
C HIS A 57 -16.32 -7.64 -5.10
N SER A 58 -17.08 -7.68 -6.20
CA SER A 58 -16.75 -6.97 -7.47
C SER A 58 -16.72 -5.45 -7.36
N GLU A 59 -17.24 -4.88 -6.28
CA GLU A 59 -17.16 -3.46 -5.92
C GLU A 59 -15.77 -3.03 -5.49
N TRP A 60 -14.84 -3.99 -5.25
CA TRP A 60 -13.44 -3.73 -4.92
C TRP A 60 -12.51 -4.11 -6.06
N VAL A 61 -11.39 -3.40 -6.14
CA VAL A 61 -10.29 -3.66 -7.08
C VAL A 61 -8.99 -3.71 -6.32
N ALA A 62 -8.21 -4.78 -6.50
CA ALA A 62 -6.88 -4.92 -5.93
C ALA A 62 -5.80 -4.45 -6.92
N PHE A 63 -4.80 -3.76 -6.41
CA PHE A 63 -3.62 -3.32 -7.15
C PHE A 63 -2.36 -3.80 -6.43
N GLY A 64 -1.38 -4.26 -7.20
CA GLY A 64 -0.05 -4.63 -6.68
C GLY A 64 0.88 -3.43 -6.55
N SER A 65 2.11 -3.70 -6.19
CA SER A 65 3.14 -2.76 -5.74
C SER A 65 3.60 -1.69 -6.74
N ASN A 66 3.15 -1.74 -7.98
CA ASN A 66 3.50 -0.75 -9.02
C ASN A 66 2.37 0.26 -9.29
N ALA A 67 1.27 0.19 -8.54
CA ALA A 67 0.18 1.14 -8.68
C ALA A 67 0.50 2.45 -7.96
N VAL A 68 0.45 3.55 -8.68
CA VAL A 68 0.78 4.89 -8.16
C VAL A 68 -0.49 5.62 -7.74
N PHE A 69 -0.49 6.10 -6.51
CA PHE A 69 -1.57 6.87 -5.92
C PHE A 69 -1.09 8.26 -5.51
N THR A 70 -1.88 9.28 -5.80
CA THR A 70 -1.59 10.66 -5.43
C THR A 70 -2.24 10.99 -4.09
N MET A 71 -1.42 11.45 -3.13
CA MET A 71 -1.89 11.91 -1.83
C MET A 71 -2.29 13.40 -1.90
N SER A 72 -3.12 13.86 -0.98
CA SER A 72 -3.52 15.26 -0.88
C SER A 72 -2.35 16.23 -0.65
N SER A 73 -1.23 15.72 -0.11
CA SER A 73 0.04 16.45 0.01
C SER A 73 0.75 16.68 -1.33
N GLY A 74 0.31 16.03 -2.41
CA GLY A 74 1.02 15.98 -3.70
C GLY A 74 2.08 14.87 -3.76
N ASN A 75 2.25 14.09 -2.69
CA ASN A 75 3.13 12.93 -2.68
C ASN A 75 2.53 11.79 -3.51
N TRP A 76 3.38 10.97 -4.13
CA TRP A 76 2.99 9.75 -4.83
C TRP A 76 3.47 8.56 -4.03
N ARG A 77 2.54 7.66 -3.71
CA ARG A 77 2.81 6.44 -2.94
C ARG A 77 2.46 5.20 -3.75
N MET A 78 3.28 4.17 -3.56
CA MET A 78 3.09 2.84 -4.16
C MET A 78 3.02 1.79 -3.04
N PRO A 79 1.83 1.49 -2.50
CA PRO A 79 1.66 0.45 -1.50
C PRO A 79 2.07 -0.92 -2.05
N ASP A 80 2.51 -1.85 -1.21
CA ASP A 80 2.80 -3.21 -1.63
C ASP A 80 1.55 -3.87 -2.23
N VAL A 81 0.38 -3.72 -1.59
CA VAL A 81 -0.93 -4.00 -2.18
C VAL A 81 -1.92 -2.92 -1.75
N SER A 82 -2.89 -2.64 -2.60
CA SER A 82 -3.96 -1.71 -2.25
C SER A 82 -5.32 -2.19 -2.73
N LEU A 83 -6.36 -1.78 -2.02
CA LEU A 83 -7.75 -1.95 -2.44
C LEU A 83 -8.38 -0.59 -2.69
N VAL A 84 -9.15 -0.51 -3.76
CA VAL A 84 -9.90 0.68 -4.16
C VAL A 84 -11.33 0.29 -4.50
N ARG A 85 -12.30 1.08 -4.06
CA ARG A 85 -13.69 0.91 -4.48
C ARG A 85 -13.81 1.18 -5.98
N ARG A 86 -14.39 0.25 -6.71
CA ARG A 86 -14.58 0.36 -8.18
C ARG A 86 -15.33 1.64 -8.58
N ALA A 87 -16.25 2.11 -7.74
CA ALA A 87 -17.00 3.35 -7.96
C ALA A 87 -16.11 4.60 -8.03
N ARG A 88 -14.86 4.53 -7.59
CA ARG A 88 -13.89 5.64 -7.70
C ARG A 88 -13.27 5.78 -9.11
N PHE A 89 -13.57 4.84 -10.02
CA PHE A 89 -13.12 4.89 -11.41
C PHE A 89 -14.28 5.34 -12.31
N PRO A 90 -14.36 6.64 -12.71
CA PRO A 90 -15.42 7.15 -13.55
C PRO A 90 -15.48 6.39 -14.88
N GLY A 91 -16.67 5.93 -15.25
CA GLY A 91 -16.88 5.18 -16.49
C GLY A 91 -16.23 3.79 -16.51
N GLY A 92 -15.71 3.29 -15.36
CA GLY A 92 -15.04 1.98 -15.24
C GLY A 92 -13.64 1.92 -15.83
N ALA A 93 -13.12 3.03 -16.39
CA ALA A 93 -11.77 3.09 -16.95
C ALA A 93 -10.74 3.27 -15.83
N MET A 94 -9.68 2.46 -15.85
CA MET A 94 -8.54 2.60 -14.92
C MET A 94 -7.52 3.58 -15.53
N PRO A 95 -7.20 4.68 -14.83
CA PRO A 95 -6.18 5.62 -15.30
C PRO A 95 -4.79 5.02 -15.16
N THR A 96 -3.80 5.62 -15.83
CA THR A 96 -2.39 5.22 -15.73
C THR A 96 -1.82 5.43 -14.32
N LYS A 97 -2.31 6.45 -13.60
CA LYS A 97 -2.09 6.66 -12.18
C LYS A 97 -3.38 7.16 -11.53
N ALA A 98 -3.56 6.89 -10.25
CA ALA A 98 -4.70 7.40 -9.51
C ALA A 98 -4.42 8.83 -9.00
N ASP A 99 -5.35 9.76 -9.24
CA ASP A 99 -5.30 11.12 -8.69
C ASP A 99 -5.91 11.20 -7.29
N PHE A 100 -5.93 10.07 -6.60
CA PHE A 100 -6.48 9.89 -5.26
C PHE A 100 -5.71 8.79 -4.51
N ALA A 101 -5.81 8.79 -3.17
CA ALA A 101 -5.27 7.73 -2.32
C ALA A 101 -6.14 6.46 -2.36
N PRO A 102 -5.61 5.25 -2.12
CA PRO A 102 -6.41 4.03 -2.03
C PRO A 102 -7.37 4.07 -0.83
N ASP A 103 -8.37 3.18 -0.81
CA ASP A 103 -9.25 3.02 0.36
C ASP A 103 -8.54 2.20 1.46
N VAL A 104 -7.77 1.18 1.08
CA VAL A 104 -6.94 0.38 1.99
C VAL A 104 -5.55 0.20 1.39
N ALA A 105 -4.52 0.40 2.19
CA ALA A 105 -3.12 0.14 1.85
C ALA A 105 -2.56 -0.98 2.73
N PHE A 106 -1.94 -1.96 2.12
CA PHE A 106 -1.22 -3.05 2.77
C PHE A 106 0.27 -2.85 2.51
N GLU A 107 1.04 -2.82 3.59
CA GLU A 107 2.49 -2.62 3.58
C GLU A 107 3.19 -3.74 4.33
N ILE A 108 4.28 -4.21 3.81
CA ILE A 108 5.12 -5.22 4.43
C ILE A 108 6.42 -4.55 4.85
N HIS A 109 6.70 -4.52 6.15
CA HIS A 109 7.94 -3.91 6.65
C HIS A 109 9.17 -4.56 6.03
N SER A 110 10.06 -3.70 5.53
CA SER A 110 11.40 -4.10 5.11
C SER A 110 12.44 -3.69 6.16
N PRO A 111 13.45 -4.52 6.47
CA PRO A 111 14.54 -4.14 7.36
C PRO A 111 15.32 -2.90 6.90
N SER A 112 15.21 -2.54 5.62
CA SER A 112 15.85 -1.37 5.03
C SER A 112 15.03 -0.08 5.16
N ASP A 113 13.76 -0.16 5.59
CA ASP A 113 12.92 1.02 5.76
C ASP A 113 13.37 1.83 6.98
N SER A 114 13.67 3.10 6.77
CA SER A 114 13.97 3.97 7.90
C SER A 114 12.70 4.35 8.67
N PRO A 115 12.77 4.51 10.00
CA PRO A 115 11.61 4.95 10.79
C PRO A 115 10.97 6.25 10.26
N GLY A 116 11.79 7.16 9.74
CA GLY A 116 11.30 8.41 9.17
C GLY A 116 10.49 8.21 7.88
N GLN A 117 10.88 7.27 7.01
CA GLN A 117 10.11 6.93 5.81
C GLN A 117 8.76 6.32 6.18
N ILE A 118 8.77 5.34 7.10
CA ILE A 118 7.53 4.72 7.59
C ILE A 118 6.57 5.77 8.18
N GLN A 119 7.08 6.69 9.02
CA GLN A 119 6.26 7.74 9.63
C GLN A 119 5.66 8.68 8.58
N ARG A 120 6.43 9.09 7.56
CA ARG A 120 5.91 9.95 6.49
C ARG A 120 4.83 9.22 5.68
N LYS A 121 5.04 7.94 5.36
CA LYS A 121 4.07 7.12 4.64
C LYS A 121 2.78 6.95 5.44
N ARG A 122 2.87 6.63 6.73
CA ARG A 122 1.73 6.54 7.65
C ARG A 122 0.94 7.86 7.72
N LYS A 123 1.65 8.98 7.81
CA LYS A 123 1.04 10.31 7.85
C LYS A 123 0.28 10.62 6.55
N ASP A 124 0.87 10.34 5.39
CA ASP A 124 0.21 10.52 4.11
C ASP A 124 -1.08 9.71 4.03
N TYR A 125 -1.05 8.43 4.40
CA TYR A 125 -2.23 7.58 4.42
C TYR A 125 -3.29 8.09 5.40
N GLN A 126 -2.91 8.44 6.61
CA GLN A 126 -3.84 8.93 7.62
C GLN A 126 -4.54 10.22 7.19
N GLN A 127 -3.79 11.17 6.60
CA GLN A 127 -4.34 12.44 6.11
C GLN A 127 -5.30 12.26 4.93
N ASN A 128 -5.23 11.12 4.24
CA ASN A 128 -6.09 10.79 3.11
C ASN A 128 -7.22 9.80 3.47
N GLY A 129 -7.41 9.48 4.75
CA GLY A 129 -8.46 8.58 5.20
C GLY A 129 -8.25 7.11 4.84
N VAL A 130 -7.01 6.72 4.52
CA VAL A 130 -6.65 5.35 4.13
C VAL A 130 -6.62 4.44 5.34
N VAL A 131 -7.29 3.28 5.26
CA VAL A 131 -7.09 2.20 6.22
C VAL A 131 -5.75 1.53 5.93
N GLN A 132 -4.89 1.38 6.94
CA GLN A 132 -3.53 0.89 6.77
C GLN A 132 -3.36 -0.46 7.46
N VAL A 133 -2.75 -1.40 6.77
CA VAL A 133 -2.39 -2.72 7.30
C VAL A 133 -0.88 -2.89 7.13
N TRP A 134 -0.16 -3.01 8.24
CA TRP A 134 1.30 -3.12 8.26
C TRP A 134 1.72 -4.48 8.78
N PHE A 135 2.39 -5.27 7.97
CA PHE A 135 2.89 -6.61 8.33
C PHE A 135 4.35 -6.54 8.77
N ASP A 136 4.65 -6.99 9.97
CA ASP A 136 6.00 -7.24 10.47
C ASP A 136 6.28 -8.76 10.37
N LEU A 137 7.10 -9.15 9.39
CA LEU A 137 7.37 -10.56 9.12
C LEU A 137 8.26 -11.20 10.20
N GLU A 138 9.13 -10.42 10.85
CA GLU A 138 10.01 -10.93 11.90
C GLU A 138 9.25 -11.19 13.19
N LYS A 139 8.36 -10.25 13.57
CA LYS A 139 7.55 -10.35 14.79
C LYS A 139 6.27 -11.14 14.60
N ARG A 140 5.92 -11.47 13.35
CA ARG A 140 4.64 -12.09 12.98
C ARG A 140 3.45 -11.32 13.56
N LEU A 141 3.49 -10.01 13.37
CA LEU A 141 2.55 -9.04 13.92
C LEU A 141 1.95 -8.21 12.79
N VAL A 142 0.67 -7.90 12.92
CA VAL A 142 -0.02 -6.96 12.03
C VAL A 142 -0.50 -5.77 12.82
N GLU A 143 -0.24 -4.58 12.29
CA GLU A 143 -0.81 -3.34 12.77
C GLU A 143 -1.93 -2.90 11.83
N LEU A 144 -3.13 -2.73 12.35
CA LEU A 144 -4.29 -2.19 11.63
C LEU A 144 -4.58 -0.78 12.14
N VAL A 145 -4.45 0.20 11.24
CA VAL A 145 -4.62 1.61 11.54
C VAL A 145 -5.81 2.15 10.76
N TYR A 146 -6.85 2.56 11.46
CA TYR A 146 -7.94 3.34 10.90
C TYR A 146 -7.69 4.83 11.08
N PRO A 147 -8.22 5.70 10.20
CA PRO A 147 -8.04 7.14 10.33
C PRO A 147 -8.62 7.76 11.61
N ASP A 148 -9.64 7.15 12.17
CA ASP A 148 -10.53 7.70 13.19
C ASP A 148 -10.57 6.91 14.50
N ARG A 149 -9.73 5.89 14.65
CA ARG A 149 -9.73 5.05 15.86
C ARG A 149 -8.33 4.58 16.25
N PRO A 150 -8.15 4.07 17.49
CA PRO A 150 -6.87 3.57 17.96
C PRO A 150 -6.31 2.45 17.11
N LEU A 151 -4.99 2.39 17.04
CA LEU A 151 -4.23 1.30 16.42
C LEU A 151 -4.60 -0.04 17.08
N GLN A 152 -4.79 -1.06 16.24
CA GLN A 152 -5.05 -2.43 16.64
C GLN A 152 -3.88 -3.32 16.23
N TYR A 153 -3.60 -4.35 17.05
CA TYR A 153 -2.58 -5.33 16.79
C TYR A 153 -3.20 -6.73 16.64
N PHE A 154 -2.70 -7.50 15.67
CA PHE A 154 -3.07 -8.89 15.45
C PHE A 154 -1.82 -9.75 15.42
N GLU A 155 -1.80 -10.82 16.20
CA GLU A 155 -0.75 -11.81 16.17
C GLU A 155 -1.07 -12.93 15.16
N GLU A 156 -0.08 -13.73 14.78
CA GLU A 156 -0.19 -14.73 13.70
C GLU A 156 -1.35 -15.76 13.86
N TYR A 157 -1.79 -16.00 15.08
CA TYR A 157 -2.88 -16.95 15.36
C TYR A 157 -4.28 -16.29 15.40
N GLN A 158 -4.37 -15.01 15.13
CA GLN A 158 -5.63 -14.28 15.08
C GLN A 158 -6.04 -14.04 13.62
N PRO A 159 -7.31 -14.18 13.25
CA PRO A 159 -7.76 -13.73 11.94
C PRO A 159 -7.72 -12.20 11.87
N LEU A 160 -7.17 -11.68 10.79
CA LEU A 160 -7.25 -10.25 10.51
C LEU A 160 -8.60 -9.94 9.86
N VAL A 161 -9.39 -9.13 10.54
CA VAL A 161 -10.68 -8.61 10.05
C VAL A 161 -10.58 -7.11 9.87
N ILE A 162 -11.08 -6.59 8.76
CA ILE A 162 -11.09 -5.16 8.43
C ILE A 162 -12.54 -4.72 8.27
N ASP A 163 -13.07 -3.94 9.21
CA ASP A 163 -14.49 -3.59 9.28
C ASP A 163 -15.04 -2.90 8.01
N THR A 164 -14.17 -2.23 7.26
CA THR A 164 -14.56 -1.55 6.00
C THR A 164 -14.65 -2.49 4.81
N LEU A 165 -14.21 -3.75 4.97
CA LEU A 165 -14.27 -4.80 3.95
C LEU A 165 -15.28 -5.87 4.38
N PRO A 166 -16.46 -5.96 3.75
CA PRO A 166 -17.50 -6.90 4.14
C PRO A 166 -16.99 -8.35 3.96
N ASP A 167 -17.22 -9.17 4.97
CA ASP A 167 -16.87 -10.61 4.97
C ASP A 167 -15.35 -10.89 4.74
N PHE A 168 -14.51 -9.87 4.86
CA PHE A 168 -13.06 -10.04 4.75
C PHE A 168 -12.49 -10.64 6.05
N SER A 169 -11.81 -11.77 5.88
CA SER A 169 -11.02 -12.38 6.94
C SER A 169 -9.76 -12.99 6.33
N LEU A 170 -8.61 -12.67 6.89
CA LEU A 170 -7.32 -13.21 6.45
C LEU A 170 -6.76 -14.09 7.56
N ASP A 171 -6.51 -15.36 7.25
CA ASP A 171 -5.82 -16.30 8.16
C ASP A 171 -4.33 -15.94 8.19
N LEU A 172 -3.92 -15.26 9.25
CA LEU A 172 -2.53 -14.83 9.43
C LEU A 172 -1.59 -16.02 9.64
N LYS A 173 -2.07 -17.10 10.29
CA LYS A 173 -1.26 -18.29 10.51
C LYS A 173 -0.90 -18.97 9.18
N GLU A 174 -1.86 -19.10 8.28
CA GLU A 174 -1.61 -19.63 6.94
C GLU A 174 -0.62 -18.73 6.18
N LEU A 175 -0.85 -17.42 6.21
CA LEU A 175 -0.03 -16.44 5.50
C LEU A 175 1.42 -16.39 6.00
N TYR A 176 1.66 -16.53 7.32
CA TYR A 176 3.01 -16.50 7.91
C TYR A 176 3.73 -17.86 7.89
N SER A 177 3.01 -18.95 7.63
CA SER A 177 3.58 -20.32 7.67
C SER A 177 3.97 -20.86 6.29
N ALA A 178 3.62 -20.14 5.23
CA ALA A 178 3.83 -20.53 3.86
C ALA A 178 5.27 -20.31 3.36
#